data_9e9dc7c611eab57ac4e2b06cbea136df
#
_entry.id   9e9dc7c611eab57ac4e2b06cbea136df
#
_cell.length_a   1.000
_cell.length_b   1.000
_cell.length_c   1.000
_cell.angle_alpha   90.00
_cell.angle_beta   90.00
_cell.angle_gamma   90.00
#
_symmetry.space_group_name_H-M   'P 1'
#
loop_
_entity.id
_entity.type
_entity.pdbx_description
1 polymer ?
#
loop_
_entity_poly.entity_id
_entity_poly.type
_entity_poly.pdbx_seq_one_letter_code
_entity_poly.pdbx_strand_id
1 'polypeptide(L)'
;TLAILTLAEAGSHIVASPSLYGGTYNLLHYTLPKMGIEVTFVDDPDNLEQWKSAVRPNTKAFYGEVLANPKNDVFDIEGVSKVAHDVGVPLIVDNTVPSPYGIRPLQWGADIVVHSLTKFMGGHGNSIAGAIVDGGKFDFSASGRFPNFTEPDPSYHGLAYWPALGAGSYIIKARVQMLRDLGSAVSPFNAWSILQGVETLSLRMDRHWENAAKVADYLGKQAGVESISWAGLPSSPWHARAKKYFEGRGFGSIIAFNVKGGREAGQKFVEALQLHSHVANIGDVRSLVIHPASTTHSQLTEAERLSSGVHPGLVRLSVGL
;
A
#
# COMPACT_ATOMS: atom_id res chain seq x y z
N THR A 1 2.23 4.71 -9.75
CA THR A 1 2.71 5.85 -10.57
C THR A 1 1.54 6.52 -11.27
N LEU A 2 0.81 5.83 -12.19
CA LEU A 2 -0.27 6.44 -12.99
C LEU A 2 -1.33 7.13 -12.14
N ALA A 3 -1.72 6.55 -11.01
CA ALA A 3 -2.72 7.14 -10.11
C ALA A 3 -2.32 8.55 -9.66
N ILE A 4 -1.05 8.76 -9.35
CA ILE A 4 -0.52 10.06 -8.92
C ILE A 4 -0.39 11.00 -10.11
N LEU A 5 0.22 10.55 -11.22
CA LEU A 5 0.45 11.38 -12.41
C LEU A 5 -0.84 11.83 -13.11
N THR A 6 -1.96 11.16 -12.86
CA THR A 6 -3.29 11.62 -13.31
C THR A 6 -3.71 12.91 -12.61
N LEU A 7 -3.29 13.10 -11.34
CA LEU A 7 -3.64 14.26 -10.52
C LEU A 7 -2.56 15.35 -10.53
N ALA A 8 -1.29 14.92 -10.54
CA ALA A 8 -0.11 15.75 -10.27
C ALA A 8 0.82 15.84 -11.46
N GLU A 9 1.34 17.02 -11.68
CA GLU A 9 2.33 17.38 -12.72
C GLU A 9 3.50 18.15 -12.08
N ALA A 10 4.48 18.57 -12.88
CA ALA A 10 5.58 19.38 -12.36
C ALA A 10 5.06 20.64 -11.63
N GLY A 11 5.61 20.91 -10.47
CA GLY A 11 5.15 21.96 -9.56
C GLY A 11 4.04 21.54 -8.59
N SER A 12 3.54 20.29 -8.68
CA SER A 12 2.57 19.74 -7.73
C SER A 12 3.22 19.23 -6.46
N HIS A 13 2.39 19.05 -5.42
CA HIS A 13 2.80 18.52 -4.12
C HIS A 13 1.88 17.37 -3.68
N ILE A 14 2.44 16.38 -2.98
CA ILE A 14 1.74 15.23 -2.39
C ILE A 14 2.10 15.16 -0.90
N VAL A 15 1.12 14.84 -0.04
CA VAL A 15 1.37 14.47 1.37
C VAL A 15 1.23 12.96 1.50
N ALA A 16 2.18 12.30 2.14
CA ALA A 16 2.23 10.85 2.21
C ALA A 16 2.52 10.32 3.62
N SER A 17 1.98 9.14 3.92
CA SER A 17 2.41 8.33 5.06
C SER A 17 3.85 7.87 4.88
N PRO A 18 4.68 7.78 5.94
CA PRO A 18 6.00 7.18 5.88
C PRO A 18 5.93 5.64 5.86
N SER A 19 4.81 5.06 6.29
CA SER A 19 4.60 3.61 6.39
C SER A 19 4.11 3.07 5.05
N LEU A 20 5.04 2.82 4.13
CA LEU A 20 4.78 2.40 2.75
C LEU A 20 5.69 1.24 2.35
N TYR A 21 5.24 0.49 1.34
CA TYR A 21 6.12 -0.41 0.62
C TYR A 21 7.35 0.33 0.07
N GLY A 22 8.55 -0.28 0.22
CA GLY A 22 9.81 0.38 -0.15
C GLY A 22 9.87 0.92 -1.57
N GLY A 23 9.25 0.23 -2.54
CA GLY A 23 9.17 0.72 -3.92
C GLY A 23 8.30 1.97 -4.06
N THR A 24 7.22 2.08 -3.28
CA THR A 24 6.37 3.27 -3.23
C THR A 24 7.10 4.43 -2.54
N TYR A 25 7.80 4.13 -1.43
CA TYR A 25 8.63 5.13 -0.77
C TYR A 25 9.69 5.70 -1.74
N ASN A 26 10.41 4.84 -2.45
CA ASN A 26 11.40 5.27 -3.44
C ASN A 26 10.78 6.08 -4.59
N LEU A 27 9.60 5.69 -5.06
CA LEU A 27 8.87 6.47 -6.06
C LEU A 27 8.59 7.89 -5.55
N LEU A 28 8.03 8.00 -4.34
CA LEU A 28 7.63 9.27 -3.75
C LEU A 28 8.84 10.13 -3.35
N HIS A 29 9.86 9.53 -2.75
CA HIS A 29 10.99 10.26 -2.18
C HIS A 29 12.05 10.66 -3.21
N TYR A 30 12.31 9.81 -4.22
CA TYR A 30 13.41 10.01 -5.16
C TYR A 30 12.97 10.25 -6.61
N THR A 31 11.92 9.54 -7.06
CA THR A 31 11.55 9.56 -8.48
C THR A 31 10.65 10.74 -8.83
N LEU A 32 9.58 10.97 -8.06
CA LEU A 32 8.66 12.08 -8.30
C LEU A 32 9.32 13.46 -8.19
N PRO A 33 10.25 13.72 -7.25
CA PRO A 33 10.99 14.98 -7.23
C PRO A 33 11.79 15.25 -8.51
N LYS A 34 12.33 14.22 -9.17
CA LYS A 34 13.00 14.37 -10.47
C LYS A 34 12.04 14.77 -11.59
N MET A 35 10.74 14.51 -11.41
CA MET A 35 9.66 14.93 -12.31
C MET A 35 9.06 16.29 -11.91
N GLY A 36 9.65 16.96 -10.90
CA GLY A 36 9.16 18.24 -10.39
C GLY A 36 7.95 18.14 -9.46
N ILE A 37 7.62 16.95 -8.95
CA ILE A 37 6.54 16.73 -7.98
C ILE A 37 7.15 16.60 -6.59
N GLU A 38 6.83 17.53 -5.70
CA GLU A 38 7.30 17.50 -4.32
C GLU A 38 6.47 16.56 -3.46
N VAL A 39 7.10 15.93 -2.47
CA VAL A 39 6.42 15.06 -1.51
C VAL A 39 6.84 15.41 -0.08
N THR A 40 5.86 15.58 0.79
CA THR A 40 6.05 15.68 2.24
C THR A 40 5.54 14.41 2.91
N PHE A 41 6.41 13.72 3.62
CA PHE A 41 6.00 12.62 4.50
C PHE A 41 5.65 13.20 5.88
N VAL A 42 4.53 12.75 6.44
CA VAL A 42 4.23 13.01 7.85
C VAL A 42 5.14 12.16 8.74
N ASP A 43 5.47 12.61 9.94
CA ASP A 43 6.30 11.81 10.85
C ASP A 43 5.46 10.71 11.54
N ASP A 44 4.23 11.04 11.93
CA ASP A 44 3.27 10.14 12.54
C ASP A 44 1.99 10.10 11.72
N PRO A 45 1.68 8.99 11.02
CA PRO A 45 0.48 8.88 10.19
C PRO A 45 -0.83 8.86 11.00
N ASP A 46 -0.79 8.61 12.30
CA ASP A 46 -1.95 8.66 13.19
C ASP A 46 -2.22 10.08 13.74
N ASN A 47 -1.29 11.02 13.53
CA ASN A 47 -1.47 12.42 13.91
C ASN A 47 -2.08 13.23 12.76
N LEU A 48 -3.40 13.42 12.80
CA LEU A 48 -4.16 14.12 11.75
C LEU A 48 -3.74 15.60 11.56
N GLU A 49 -3.24 16.26 12.60
CA GLU A 49 -2.74 17.65 12.48
C GLU A 49 -1.46 17.74 11.63
N GLN A 50 -0.62 16.70 11.61
CA GLN A 50 0.53 16.66 10.71
C GLN A 50 0.11 16.60 9.24
N TRP A 51 -0.93 15.82 8.91
CA TRP A 51 -1.49 15.79 7.56
C TRP A 51 -1.99 17.16 7.13
N LYS A 52 -2.73 17.84 8.02
CA LYS A 52 -3.29 19.17 7.76
C LYS A 52 -2.20 20.22 7.59
N SER A 53 -1.20 20.23 8.47
CA SER A 53 -0.11 21.22 8.46
C SER A 53 0.85 21.04 7.28
N ALA A 54 0.94 19.83 6.72
CA ALA A 54 1.76 19.56 5.54
C ALA A 54 1.14 20.08 4.23
N VAL A 55 -0.12 20.52 4.24
CA VAL A 55 -0.84 20.98 3.03
C VAL A 55 -0.27 22.30 2.52
N ARG A 56 -0.09 22.36 1.20
CA ARG A 56 0.35 23.55 0.47
C ARG A 56 -0.70 23.94 -0.58
N PRO A 57 -0.65 25.15 -1.15
CA PRO A 57 -1.56 25.58 -2.22
C PRO A 57 -1.57 24.63 -3.42
N ASN A 58 -0.41 24.02 -3.74
CA ASN A 58 -0.20 23.09 -4.85
C ASN A 58 -0.36 21.60 -4.47
N THR A 59 -0.84 21.27 -3.27
CA THR A 59 -1.12 19.88 -2.87
C THR A 59 -2.24 19.30 -3.72
N LYS A 60 -2.03 18.10 -4.29
CA LYS A 60 -2.94 17.41 -5.20
C LYS A 60 -3.55 16.13 -4.64
N ALA A 61 -2.90 15.49 -3.67
CA ALA A 61 -3.43 14.27 -3.06
C ALA A 61 -2.77 13.98 -1.72
N PHE A 62 -3.46 13.17 -0.91
CA PHE A 62 -2.87 12.42 0.19
C PHE A 62 -2.64 10.98 -0.24
N TYR A 63 -1.60 10.32 0.28
CA TYR A 63 -1.26 8.94 -0.06
C TYR A 63 -0.94 8.11 1.18
N GLY A 64 -1.54 6.90 1.30
CA GLY A 64 -1.28 5.95 2.37
C GLY A 64 -1.35 4.50 1.90
N GLU A 65 -0.88 3.57 2.75
CA GLU A 65 -1.00 2.12 2.56
C GLU A 65 -1.83 1.54 3.70
N VAL A 66 -2.89 0.79 3.36
CA VAL A 66 -3.92 0.37 4.32
C VAL A 66 -3.36 -0.54 5.42
N LEU A 67 -2.48 -1.47 5.04
CA LEU A 67 -1.75 -2.33 5.97
C LEU A 67 -0.29 -2.37 5.55
N ALA A 68 0.53 -1.60 6.24
CA ALA A 68 1.91 -1.37 5.86
C ALA A 68 2.79 -2.62 6.05
N ASN A 69 3.71 -2.83 5.12
CA ASN A 69 4.64 -3.95 5.11
C ASN A 69 6.09 -3.42 5.21
N PRO A 70 6.89 -3.79 6.22
CA PRO A 70 6.66 -4.88 7.20
C PRO A 70 6.07 -4.45 8.56
N LYS A 71 5.81 -3.15 8.80
CA LYS A 71 5.43 -2.63 10.12
C LYS A 71 4.10 -3.20 10.65
N ASN A 72 3.15 -3.55 9.77
CA ASN A 72 1.79 -3.98 10.10
C ASN A 72 0.94 -2.94 10.85
N ASP A 73 1.31 -1.66 10.74
CA ASP A 73 0.43 -0.57 11.14
C ASP A 73 -0.77 -0.48 10.18
N VAL A 74 -1.92 -0.15 10.73
CA VAL A 74 -3.17 -0.03 9.97
C VAL A 74 -3.50 1.44 9.82
N PHE A 75 -3.53 1.91 8.60
CA PHE A 75 -3.76 3.30 8.24
C PHE A 75 -5.15 3.80 8.64
N ASP A 76 -5.25 5.01 9.19
CA ASP A 76 -6.54 5.63 9.51
C ASP A 76 -7.20 6.24 8.27
N ILE A 77 -7.92 5.38 7.52
CA ILE A 77 -8.56 5.80 6.28
C ILE A 77 -9.60 6.90 6.54
N GLU A 78 -10.43 6.75 7.57
CA GLU A 78 -11.53 7.69 7.86
C GLU A 78 -11.01 9.04 8.33
N GLY A 79 -10.08 9.05 9.28
CA GLY A 79 -9.51 10.29 9.79
C GLY A 79 -8.77 11.07 8.71
N VAL A 80 -7.90 10.38 7.97
CA VAL A 80 -7.08 11.03 6.92
C VAL A 80 -7.94 11.45 5.72
N SER A 81 -8.95 10.67 5.32
CA SER A 81 -9.85 11.08 4.23
C SER A 81 -10.63 12.34 4.57
N LYS A 82 -11.10 12.45 5.83
CA LYS A 82 -11.78 13.66 6.29
C LYS A 82 -10.88 14.89 6.17
N VAL A 83 -9.63 14.79 6.65
CA VAL A 83 -8.66 15.90 6.51
C VAL A 83 -8.39 16.22 5.05
N ALA A 84 -8.23 15.20 4.19
CA ALA A 84 -8.02 15.38 2.75
C ALA A 84 -9.19 16.14 2.10
N HIS A 85 -10.42 15.74 2.38
CA HIS A 85 -11.62 16.40 1.86
C HIS A 85 -11.79 17.83 2.41
N ASP A 86 -11.54 18.06 3.69
CA ASP A 86 -11.60 19.39 4.31
C ASP A 86 -10.62 20.39 3.65
N VAL A 87 -9.49 19.91 3.12
CA VAL A 87 -8.50 20.72 2.38
C VAL A 87 -8.63 20.64 0.86
N GLY A 88 -9.64 19.93 0.36
CA GLY A 88 -10.01 19.85 -1.06
C GLY A 88 -9.08 19.02 -1.92
N VAL A 89 -8.54 17.91 -1.41
CA VAL A 89 -7.73 16.93 -2.14
C VAL A 89 -8.26 15.51 -1.94
N PRO A 90 -8.09 14.60 -2.93
CA PRO A 90 -8.46 13.20 -2.78
C PRO A 90 -7.43 12.43 -1.93
N LEU A 91 -7.92 11.36 -1.27
CA LEU A 91 -7.10 10.36 -0.63
C LEU A 91 -6.90 9.14 -1.56
N ILE A 92 -5.63 8.84 -1.88
CA ILE A 92 -5.21 7.62 -2.56
C ILE A 92 -4.71 6.62 -1.52
N VAL A 93 -5.19 5.38 -1.55
CA VAL A 93 -4.68 4.33 -0.68
C VAL A 93 -4.25 3.08 -1.44
N ASP A 94 -3.13 2.50 -1.04
CA ASP A 94 -2.70 1.19 -1.51
C ASP A 94 -3.34 0.11 -0.62
N ASN A 95 -4.18 -0.73 -1.23
CA ASN A 95 -4.90 -1.81 -0.55
C ASN A 95 -4.40 -3.20 -0.99
N THR A 96 -3.13 -3.30 -1.33
CA THR A 96 -2.53 -4.54 -1.85
C THR A 96 -2.60 -5.69 -0.85
N VAL A 97 -2.24 -5.46 0.43
CA VAL A 97 -2.15 -6.52 1.44
C VAL A 97 -3.52 -7.03 1.87
N PRO A 98 -4.50 -6.17 2.22
CA PRO A 98 -5.83 -6.65 2.57
C PRO A 98 -6.59 -7.25 1.39
N SER A 99 -6.31 -6.82 0.17
CA SER A 99 -7.11 -7.03 -1.04
C SER A 99 -8.54 -6.47 -0.91
N PRO A 100 -9.34 -6.42 -1.98
CA PRO A 100 -10.73 -5.95 -1.87
C PRO A 100 -11.64 -6.94 -1.12
N TYR A 101 -11.17 -8.16 -0.89
CA TYR A 101 -11.87 -9.14 -0.05
C TYR A 101 -11.77 -8.78 1.44
N GLY A 102 -10.60 -8.31 1.90
CA GLY A 102 -10.38 -7.94 3.30
C GLY A 102 -10.94 -6.59 3.66
N ILE A 103 -10.50 -5.56 2.94
CA ILE A 103 -10.89 -4.17 3.21
C ILE A 103 -11.31 -3.50 1.90
N ARG A 104 -12.35 -2.69 1.97
CA ARG A 104 -12.86 -1.87 0.86
C ARG A 104 -12.71 -0.39 1.19
N PRO A 105 -11.56 0.23 0.93
CA PRO A 105 -11.25 1.58 1.41
C PRO A 105 -12.23 2.67 0.94
N LEU A 106 -12.87 2.49 -0.23
CA LEU A 106 -13.89 3.42 -0.72
C LEU A 106 -15.12 3.51 0.20
N GLN A 107 -15.38 2.50 1.04
CA GLN A 107 -16.46 2.52 2.03
C GLN A 107 -16.07 3.32 3.29
N TRP A 108 -14.76 3.54 3.47
CA TRP A 108 -14.17 4.23 4.62
C TRP A 108 -13.67 5.64 4.28
N GLY A 109 -14.00 6.15 3.08
CA GLY A 109 -13.71 7.52 2.69
C GLY A 109 -12.55 7.74 1.73
N ALA A 110 -11.79 6.69 1.36
CA ALA A 110 -10.82 6.83 0.29
C ALA A 110 -11.49 7.14 -1.04
N ASP A 111 -10.84 7.93 -1.90
CA ASP A 111 -11.36 8.30 -3.22
C ASP A 111 -10.82 7.40 -4.31
N ILE A 112 -9.53 7.06 -4.21
CA ILE A 112 -8.82 6.25 -5.19
C ILE A 112 -8.10 5.13 -4.46
N VAL A 113 -8.27 3.90 -4.96
CA VAL A 113 -7.61 2.72 -4.42
C VAL A 113 -6.67 2.14 -5.46
N VAL A 114 -5.44 1.83 -5.05
CA VAL A 114 -4.49 1.12 -5.91
C VAL A 114 -4.22 -0.27 -5.35
N HIS A 115 -3.95 -1.22 -6.25
CA HIS A 115 -3.59 -2.59 -5.92
C HIS A 115 -2.40 -3.04 -6.76
N SER A 116 -1.41 -3.66 -6.15
CA SER A 116 -0.52 -4.55 -6.86
C SER A 116 -1.22 -5.89 -7.08
N LEU A 117 -1.73 -6.11 -8.29
CA LEU A 117 -2.36 -7.38 -8.68
C LEU A 117 -1.37 -8.55 -8.66
N THR A 118 -0.07 -8.24 -8.72
CA THR A 118 1.07 -9.14 -8.58
C THR A 118 1.02 -9.98 -7.30
N LYS A 119 0.42 -9.44 -6.23
CA LYS A 119 0.43 -10.01 -4.87
C LYS A 119 -0.77 -10.93 -4.65
N PHE A 120 -1.53 -10.75 -3.61
CA PHE A 120 -2.65 -11.62 -3.21
C PHE A 120 -3.69 -11.85 -4.30
N MET A 121 -3.99 -10.84 -5.13
CA MET A 121 -5.01 -11.01 -6.18
C MET A 121 -4.57 -12.01 -7.23
N GLY A 122 -3.34 -11.94 -7.74
CA GLY A 122 -2.76 -12.97 -8.62
C GLY A 122 -2.40 -14.24 -7.86
N GLY A 123 -1.78 -14.11 -6.71
CA GLY A 123 -1.53 -15.17 -5.72
C GLY A 123 -0.43 -16.18 -6.05
N HIS A 124 0.23 -16.08 -7.19
CA HIS A 124 1.17 -17.14 -7.66
C HIS A 124 2.57 -16.60 -7.98
N GLY A 125 2.83 -15.31 -7.84
CA GLY A 125 4.14 -14.72 -8.09
C GLY A 125 4.65 -14.83 -9.54
N ASN A 126 3.75 -15.07 -10.50
CA ASN A 126 4.07 -15.36 -11.91
C ASN A 126 3.71 -14.22 -12.87
N SER A 127 3.01 -13.19 -12.41
CA SER A 127 2.54 -12.09 -13.25
C SER A 127 2.65 -10.76 -12.53
N ILE A 128 3.05 -9.71 -13.25
CA ILE A 128 3.16 -8.35 -12.73
C ILE A 128 2.05 -7.50 -13.34
N ALA A 129 1.23 -6.87 -12.49
CA ALA A 129 0.24 -5.90 -12.90
C ALA A 129 -0.23 -5.03 -11.72
N GLY A 130 -0.97 -3.97 -12.05
CA GLY A 130 -1.62 -3.09 -11.08
C GLY A 130 -3.04 -2.74 -11.52
N ALA A 131 -3.85 -2.31 -10.55
CA ALA A 131 -5.16 -1.75 -10.80
C ALA A 131 -5.34 -0.43 -10.05
N ILE A 132 -6.09 0.45 -10.67
CA ILE A 132 -6.60 1.69 -10.07
C ILE A 132 -8.12 1.56 -10.03
N VAL A 133 -8.70 1.80 -8.86
CA VAL A 133 -10.15 1.83 -8.63
C VAL A 133 -10.53 3.23 -8.18
N ASP A 134 -11.37 3.88 -8.95
CA ASP A 134 -11.89 5.21 -8.66
C ASP A 134 -13.27 5.09 -7.99
N GLY A 135 -13.45 5.81 -6.88
CA GLY A 135 -14.74 5.89 -6.20
C GLY A 135 -15.77 6.74 -6.94
N GLY A 136 -15.33 7.58 -7.88
CA GLY A 136 -16.19 8.47 -8.67
C GLY A 136 -16.93 9.53 -7.84
N LYS A 137 -16.49 9.82 -6.62
CA LYS A 137 -17.20 10.70 -5.68
C LYS A 137 -16.49 12.04 -5.43
N PHE A 138 -15.19 12.11 -5.68
CA PHE A 138 -14.42 13.33 -5.45
C PHE A 138 -14.77 14.39 -6.49
N ASP A 139 -15.18 15.58 -6.02
CA ASP A 139 -15.49 16.72 -6.90
C ASP A 139 -14.22 17.52 -7.23
N PHE A 140 -13.69 17.32 -8.43
CA PHE A 140 -12.51 18.03 -8.92
C PHE A 140 -12.71 19.52 -9.18
N SER A 141 -13.96 20.01 -9.18
CA SER A 141 -14.26 21.43 -9.38
C SER A 141 -14.31 22.24 -8.09
N ALA A 142 -14.58 21.58 -6.93
CA ALA A 142 -14.92 22.27 -5.69
C ALA A 142 -13.79 23.10 -5.09
N SER A 143 -12.53 22.66 -5.22
CA SER A 143 -11.39 23.30 -4.55
C SER A 143 -10.56 24.25 -5.41
N GLY A 144 -10.79 24.27 -6.72
CA GLY A 144 -9.98 25.02 -7.68
C GLY A 144 -8.55 24.48 -7.86
N ARG A 145 -8.21 23.35 -7.20
CA ARG A 145 -6.87 22.75 -7.23
C ARG A 145 -6.60 21.95 -8.50
N PHE A 146 -7.62 21.63 -9.29
CA PHE A 146 -7.53 20.68 -10.42
C PHE A 146 -7.91 21.29 -11.77
N PRO A 147 -7.21 22.35 -12.23
CA PRO A 147 -7.48 22.92 -13.56
C PRO A 147 -7.31 21.88 -14.67
N ASN A 148 -6.41 20.91 -14.50
CA ASN A 148 -6.22 19.79 -15.42
C ASN A 148 -7.43 18.83 -15.55
N PHE A 149 -8.48 19.00 -14.73
CA PHE A 149 -9.77 18.32 -14.84
C PHE A 149 -10.90 19.25 -15.29
N THR A 150 -10.82 20.54 -14.94
CA THR A 150 -11.91 21.50 -15.15
C THR A 150 -11.74 22.36 -16.39
N GLU A 151 -10.51 22.51 -16.89
CA GLU A 151 -10.18 23.26 -18.09
C GLU A 151 -10.03 22.34 -19.31
N PRO A 152 -10.19 22.89 -20.55
CA PRO A 152 -10.00 22.13 -21.79
C PRO A 152 -8.59 21.56 -21.91
N ASP A 153 -8.48 20.24 -22.09
CA ASP A 153 -7.21 19.55 -22.31
C ASP A 153 -6.85 19.51 -23.81
N PRO A 154 -5.83 20.24 -24.28
CA PRO A 154 -5.45 20.27 -25.69
C PRO A 154 -4.93 18.90 -26.18
N SER A 155 -4.44 18.03 -25.27
CA SER A 155 -3.96 16.69 -25.62
C SER A 155 -5.10 15.70 -25.92
N TYR A 156 -6.34 16.05 -25.54
CA TYR A 156 -7.53 15.24 -25.78
C TYR A 156 -8.69 16.07 -26.34
N HIS A 157 -8.51 16.64 -27.50
CA HIS A 157 -9.51 17.38 -28.29
C HIS A 157 -10.18 18.55 -27.55
N GLY A 158 -9.51 19.15 -26.56
CA GLY A 158 -10.09 20.24 -25.76
C GLY A 158 -11.16 19.80 -24.76
N LEU A 159 -11.20 18.50 -24.39
CA LEU A 159 -12.15 18.00 -23.40
C LEU A 159 -11.81 18.54 -22.01
N ALA A 160 -12.77 19.17 -21.33
CA ALA A 160 -12.73 19.41 -19.90
C ALA A 160 -13.34 18.19 -19.19
N TYR A 161 -12.51 17.38 -18.55
CA TYR A 161 -12.90 16.05 -18.08
C TYR A 161 -14.05 16.08 -17.06
N TRP A 162 -13.94 16.94 -16.03
CA TRP A 162 -14.94 16.97 -14.97
C TRP A 162 -16.32 17.46 -15.44
N PRO A 163 -16.45 18.60 -16.15
CA PRO A 163 -17.75 19.03 -16.67
C PRO A 163 -18.39 18.05 -17.65
N ALA A 164 -17.55 17.33 -18.42
CA ALA A 164 -18.05 16.43 -19.45
C ALA A 164 -18.42 15.03 -18.93
N LEU A 165 -17.66 14.51 -17.96
CA LEU A 165 -17.69 13.09 -17.58
C LEU A 165 -18.08 12.84 -16.11
N GLY A 166 -18.11 13.88 -15.26
CA GLY A 166 -18.45 13.77 -13.84
C GLY A 166 -17.68 12.66 -13.14
N ALA A 167 -18.38 11.70 -12.56
CA ALA A 167 -17.81 10.57 -11.84
C ALA A 167 -16.80 9.72 -12.63
N GLY A 168 -16.83 9.75 -13.95
CA GLY A 168 -15.89 9.02 -14.80
C GLY A 168 -14.62 9.78 -15.15
N SER A 169 -14.50 11.05 -14.76
CA SER A 169 -13.44 11.95 -15.22
C SER A 169 -12.04 11.46 -14.89
N TYR A 170 -11.82 11.01 -13.66
CA TYR A 170 -10.50 10.56 -13.22
C TYR A 170 -10.04 9.30 -13.97
N ILE A 171 -10.88 8.26 -14.00
CA ILE A 171 -10.48 6.99 -14.61
C ILE A 171 -10.36 7.09 -16.14
N ILE A 172 -11.19 7.90 -16.78
CA ILE A 172 -11.07 8.16 -18.23
C ILE A 172 -9.78 8.93 -18.51
N LYS A 173 -9.48 10.00 -17.77
CA LYS A 173 -8.21 10.73 -17.93
C LYS A 173 -7.00 9.83 -17.73
N ALA A 174 -7.02 8.97 -16.69
CA ALA A 174 -5.96 8.00 -16.44
C ALA A 174 -5.74 7.05 -17.63
N ARG A 175 -6.80 6.65 -18.34
CA ARG A 175 -6.73 5.77 -19.51
C ARG A 175 -6.31 6.48 -20.79
N VAL A 176 -6.98 7.59 -21.12
CA VAL A 176 -6.82 8.22 -22.43
C VAL A 176 -5.60 9.12 -22.51
N GLN A 177 -4.99 9.48 -21.37
CA GLN A 177 -3.77 10.27 -21.30
C GLN A 177 -2.62 9.42 -20.70
N MET A 178 -2.67 9.13 -19.42
CA MET A 178 -1.52 8.51 -18.73
C MET A 178 -1.21 7.10 -19.21
N LEU A 179 -2.20 6.23 -19.34
CA LEU A 179 -1.99 4.86 -19.81
C LEU A 179 -1.57 4.84 -21.29
N ARG A 180 -2.24 5.62 -22.13
CA ARG A 180 -1.94 5.73 -23.55
C ARG A 180 -0.51 6.22 -23.78
N ASP A 181 -0.12 7.31 -23.10
CA ASP A 181 1.13 8.02 -23.39
C ASP A 181 2.35 7.38 -22.71
N LEU A 182 2.19 6.80 -21.52
CA LEU A 182 3.26 6.14 -20.76
C LEU A 182 3.34 4.62 -20.98
N GLY A 183 2.30 4.01 -21.56
CA GLY A 183 2.33 2.63 -22.03
C GLY A 183 2.35 1.56 -20.92
N SER A 184 1.95 1.88 -19.67
CA SER A 184 1.93 0.94 -18.55
C SER A 184 0.75 -0.05 -18.64
N ALA A 185 0.45 -0.57 -19.82
CA ALA A 185 -0.62 -1.53 -20.05
C ALA A 185 -0.22 -2.94 -19.63
N VAL A 186 -1.16 -3.66 -18.98
CA VAL A 186 -0.96 -5.08 -18.68
C VAL A 186 -1.06 -5.91 -19.95
N SER A 187 -0.18 -6.92 -20.11
CA SER A 187 -0.30 -7.85 -21.24
C SER A 187 -1.55 -8.72 -21.10
N PRO A 188 -2.18 -9.16 -22.21
CA PRO A 188 -3.35 -10.03 -22.15
C PRO A 188 -3.08 -11.34 -21.40
N PHE A 189 -1.90 -11.91 -21.53
CA PHE A 189 -1.50 -13.14 -20.82
C PHE A 189 -1.42 -12.91 -19.29
N ASN A 190 -0.79 -11.82 -18.85
CA ASN A 190 -0.74 -11.49 -17.43
C ASN A 190 -2.14 -11.18 -16.87
N ALA A 191 -2.99 -10.50 -17.64
CA ALA A 191 -4.37 -10.24 -17.25
C ALA A 191 -5.15 -11.54 -17.05
N TRP A 192 -5.04 -12.48 -17.99
CA TRP A 192 -5.65 -13.80 -17.90
C TRP A 192 -5.15 -14.58 -16.67
N SER A 193 -3.83 -14.63 -16.46
CA SER A 193 -3.23 -15.33 -15.31
C SER A 193 -3.71 -14.74 -13.96
N ILE A 194 -3.81 -13.41 -13.87
CA ILE A 194 -4.30 -12.75 -12.66
C ILE A 194 -5.79 -13.02 -12.44
N LEU A 195 -6.61 -13.06 -13.50
CA LEU A 195 -8.04 -13.40 -13.39
C LEU A 195 -8.24 -14.80 -12.81
N GLN A 196 -7.41 -15.79 -13.18
CA GLN A 196 -7.43 -17.12 -12.56
C GLN A 196 -7.18 -17.05 -11.04
N GLY A 197 -6.25 -16.18 -10.62
CA GLY A 197 -6.01 -15.91 -9.19
C GLY A 197 -7.20 -15.26 -8.50
N VAL A 198 -7.87 -14.32 -9.16
CA VAL A 198 -9.02 -13.60 -8.60
C VAL A 198 -10.21 -14.53 -8.34
N GLU A 199 -10.43 -15.54 -9.19
CA GLU A 199 -11.51 -16.52 -9.02
C GLU A 199 -11.44 -17.26 -7.68
N THR A 200 -10.24 -17.48 -7.14
CA THR A 200 -10.02 -18.17 -5.85
C THR A 200 -9.63 -17.24 -4.71
N LEU A 201 -9.71 -15.92 -4.92
CA LEU A 201 -9.18 -14.93 -3.96
C LEU A 201 -9.78 -15.10 -2.57
N SER A 202 -11.09 -15.21 -2.45
CA SER A 202 -11.78 -15.33 -1.15
C SER A 202 -11.31 -16.57 -0.37
N LEU A 203 -11.28 -17.72 -1.02
CA LEU A 203 -10.83 -18.98 -0.41
C LEU A 203 -9.37 -18.91 0.06
N ARG A 204 -8.52 -18.28 -0.76
CA ARG A 204 -7.11 -18.12 -0.41
C ARG A 204 -6.92 -17.14 0.76
N MET A 205 -7.62 -16.00 0.75
CA MET A 205 -7.48 -15.01 1.82
C MET A 205 -7.94 -15.58 3.16
N ASP A 206 -9.06 -16.29 3.22
CA ASP A 206 -9.51 -16.95 4.45
C ASP A 206 -8.46 -17.91 4.98
N ARG A 207 -7.87 -18.74 4.12
CA ARG A 207 -6.82 -19.69 4.50
C ARG A 207 -5.52 -18.97 4.94
N HIS A 208 -5.10 -17.95 4.21
CA HIS A 208 -3.94 -17.12 4.59
C HIS A 208 -4.10 -16.54 6.00
N TRP A 209 -5.28 -16.00 6.32
CA TRP A 209 -5.52 -15.38 7.63
C TRP A 209 -5.64 -16.39 8.75
N GLU A 210 -6.31 -17.53 8.50
CA GLU A 210 -6.36 -18.64 9.44
C GLU A 210 -4.95 -19.16 9.77
N ASN A 211 -4.13 -19.39 8.77
CA ASN A 211 -2.75 -19.85 8.94
C ASN A 211 -1.90 -18.79 9.66
N ALA A 212 -2.04 -17.50 9.30
CA ALA A 212 -1.32 -16.42 9.97
C ALA A 212 -1.65 -16.34 11.46
N ALA A 213 -2.92 -16.50 11.83
CA ALA A 213 -3.32 -16.52 13.25
C ALA A 213 -2.66 -17.67 14.02
N LYS A 214 -2.62 -18.89 13.45
CA LYS A 214 -1.94 -20.04 14.03
C LYS A 214 -0.43 -19.83 14.18
N VAL A 215 0.19 -19.26 13.15
CA VAL A 215 1.64 -18.95 13.17
C VAL A 215 1.95 -17.88 14.20
N ALA A 216 1.15 -16.82 14.29
CA ALA A 216 1.35 -15.76 15.28
C ALA A 216 1.20 -16.28 16.72
N ASP A 217 0.19 -17.12 16.97
CA ASP A 217 0.00 -17.79 18.28
C ASP A 217 1.19 -18.68 18.63
N TYR A 218 1.69 -19.46 17.68
CA TYR A 218 2.87 -20.31 17.88
C TYR A 218 4.12 -19.46 18.19
N LEU A 219 4.38 -18.43 17.41
CA LEU A 219 5.54 -17.55 17.60
C LEU A 219 5.50 -16.85 18.97
N GLY A 220 4.32 -16.44 19.42
CA GLY A 220 4.14 -15.80 20.74
C GLY A 220 4.51 -16.67 21.93
N LYS A 221 4.59 -17.99 21.74
CA LYS A 221 4.95 -18.98 22.78
C LYS A 221 6.44 -19.36 22.74
N GLN A 222 7.19 -18.85 21.75
CA GLN A 222 8.60 -19.23 21.58
C GLN A 222 9.53 -18.33 22.40
N ALA A 223 10.36 -18.92 23.24
CA ALA A 223 11.31 -18.19 24.08
C ALA A 223 12.38 -17.40 23.28
N GLY A 224 12.64 -17.81 22.03
CA GLY A 224 13.57 -17.14 21.10
C GLY A 224 12.98 -15.94 20.38
N VAL A 225 11.66 -15.70 20.45
CA VAL A 225 10.98 -14.54 19.89
C VAL A 225 10.96 -13.42 20.93
N GLU A 226 11.38 -12.23 20.52
CA GLU A 226 11.42 -11.04 21.37
C GLU A 226 10.14 -10.22 21.27
N SER A 227 9.66 -10.03 20.05
CA SER A 227 8.44 -9.26 19.76
C SER A 227 7.81 -9.71 18.46
N ILE A 228 6.50 -9.48 18.32
CA ILE A 228 5.72 -9.77 17.11
C ILE A 228 4.95 -8.52 16.73
N SER A 229 5.04 -8.11 15.46
CA SER A 229 4.21 -7.08 14.86
C SER A 229 3.19 -7.74 13.92
N TRP A 230 1.94 -7.78 14.35
CA TRP A 230 0.80 -8.26 13.60
C TRP A 230 -0.49 -7.66 14.16
N ALA A 231 -1.33 -7.10 13.31
CA ALA A 231 -2.54 -6.39 13.73
C ALA A 231 -3.60 -7.31 14.39
N GLY A 232 -3.46 -8.63 14.24
CA GLY A 232 -4.33 -9.63 14.89
C GLY A 232 -4.05 -9.86 16.37
N LEU A 233 -2.91 -9.43 16.90
CA LEU A 233 -2.63 -9.54 18.33
C LEU A 233 -3.48 -8.53 19.11
N PRO A 234 -4.18 -8.97 20.19
CA PRO A 234 -4.94 -8.03 21.05
C PRO A 234 -4.08 -6.91 21.66
N SER A 235 -2.78 -7.15 21.82
CA SER A 235 -1.80 -6.17 22.31
C SER A 235 -1.33 -5.17 21.23
N SER A 236 -1.67 -5.39 19.96
CA SER A 236 -1.31 -4.46 18.90
C SER A 236 -2.08 -3.15 19.05
N PRO A 237 -1.43 -1.97 18.94
CA PRO A 237 -2.12 -0.69 19.01
C PRO A 237 -3.15 -0.52 17.90
N TRP A 238 -2.98 -1.23 16.78
CA TRP A 238 -3.89 -1.17 15.63
C TRP A 238 -4.95 -2.27 15.60
N HIS A 239 -5.02 -3.14 16.64
CA HIS A 239 -5.96 -4.28 16.66
C HIS A 239 -7.42 -3.85 16.47
N ALA A 240 -7.85 -2.84 17.21
CA ALA A 240 -9.23 -2.35 17.13
C ALA A 240 -9.58 -1.81 15.74
N ARG A 241 -8.68 -1.02 15.15
CA ARG A 241 -8.82 -0.46 13.78
C ARG A 241 -8.83 -1.57 12.74
N ALA A 242 -7.92 -2.54 12.83
CA ALA A 242 -7.90 -3.71 11.96
C ALA A 242 -9.21 -4.50 12.05
N LYS A 243 -9.67 -4.81 13.27
CA LYS A 243 -10.92 -5.54 13.50
C LYS A 243 -12.13 -4.82 12.87
N LYS A 244 -12.16 -3.48 12.96
CA LYS A 244 -13.19 -2.65 12.32
C LYS A 244 -13.14 -2.77 10.80
N TYR A 245 -12.00 -2.52 10.18
CA TYR A 245 -11.87 -2.45 8.73
C TYR A 245 -11.96 -3.82 8.04
N PHE A 246 -11.46 -4.86 8.66
CA PHE A 246 -11.61 -6.24 8.18
C PHE A 246 -13.00 -6.84 8.52
N GLU A 247 -13.85 -6.10 9.23
CA GLU A 247 -15.18 -6.59 9.66
C GLU A 247 -15.09 -7.92 10.44
N GLY A 248 -13.99 -8.13 11.16
CA GLY A 248 -13.73 -9.34 11.94
C GLY A 248 -13.30 -10.57 11.13
N ARG A 249 -13.16 -10.46 9.81
CA ARG A 249 -12.81 -11.60 8.93
C ARG A 249 -11.34 -12.03 9.02
N GLY A 250 -10.44 -11.13 9.36
CA GLY A 250 -9.00 -11.41 9.42
C GLY A 250 -8.17 -10.20 9.84
N PHE A 251 -6.84 -10.32 9.74
CA PHE A 251 -5.90 -9.27 10.16
C PHE A 251 -4.67 -9.18 9.25
N GLY A 252 -4.76 -9.70 8.03
CA GLY A 252 -3.61 -9.85 7.14
C GLY A 252 -2.79 -11.12 7.42
N SER A 253 -1.91 -11.47 6.48
CA SER A 253 -1.06 -12.66 6.58
C SER A 253 0.44 -12.34 6.53
N ILE A 254 0.78 -11.07 6.67
CA ILE A 254 2.16 -10.64 6.85
C ILE A 254 2.42 -10.57 8.36
N ILE A 255 3.43 -11.30 8.83
CA ILE A 255 3.85 -11.28 10.23
C ILE A 255 5.31 -10.83 10.24
N ALA A 256 5.62 -9.80 11.02
CA ALA A 256 6.98 -9.42 11.33
C ALA A 256 7.27 -9.74 12.80
N PHE A 257 8.45 -10.27 13.10
CA PHE A 257 8.84 -10.57 14.47
C PHE A 257 10.35 -10.44 14.63
N ASN A 258 10.79 -10.14 15.84
CA ASN A 258 12.22 -10.05 16.17
C ASN A 258 12.66 -11.33 16.88
N VAL A 259 13.78 -11.92 16.44
CA VAL A 259 14.42 -13.02 17.13
C VAL A 259 15.49 -12.49 18.06
N LYS A 260 15.64 -13.11 19.24
CA LYS A 260 16.72 -12.84 20.18
C LYS A 260 18.06 -13.21 19.55
N GLY A 261 19.10 -12.39 19.78
CA GLY A 261 20.42 -12.60 19.20
C GLY A 261 20.70 -11.78 17.93
N GLY A 262 19.77 -10.88 17.57
CA GLY A 262 19.99 -9.87 16.54
C GLY A 262 20.18 -10.43 15.13
N ARG A 263 21.01 -9.75 14.33
CA ARG A 263 21.16 -10.00 12.88
C ARG A 263 21.57 -11.44 12.55
N GLU A 264 22.54 -11.97 13.28
CA GLU A 264 23.06 -13.31 13.01
C GLU A 264 22.01 -14.39 13.30
N ALA A 265 21.26 -14.23 14.40
CA ALA A 265 20.17 -15.14 14.76
C ALA A 265 19.02 -15.07 13.73
N GLY A 266 18.65 -13.87 13.26
CA GLY A 266 17.64 -13.70 12.22
C GLY A 266 18.03 -14.36 10.91
N GLN A 267 19.27 -14.22 10.49
CA GLN A 267 19.79 -14.85 9.29
C GLN A 267 19.79 -16.37 9.41
N LYS A 268 20.34 -16.94 10.50
CA LYS A 268 20.35 -18.38 10.78
C LYS A 268 18.94 -18.97 10.83
N PHE A 269 17.99 -18.23 11.43
CA PHE A 269 16.59 -18.66 11.46
C PHE A 269 16.04 -18.83 10.05
N VAL A 270 16.21 -17.82 9.19
CA VAL A 270 15.68 -17.86 7.81
C VAL A 270 16.34 -18.97 7.00
N GLU A 271 17.65 -19.15 7.13
CA GLU A 271 18.43 -20.18 6.40
C GLU A 271 18.05 -21.62 6.84
N ALA A 272 17.58 -21.80 8.06
CA ALA A 272 17.18 -23.11 8.60
C ALA A 272 15.76 -23.55 8.15
N LEU A 273 14.94 -22.65 7.62
CA LEU A 273 13.58 -22.96 7.23
C LEU A 273 13.54 -23.81 5.93
N GLN A 274 12.74 -24.86 5.94
CA GLN A 274 12.59 -25.77 4.79
C GLN A 274 11.28 -25.53 4.02
N LEU A 275 10.19 -25.19 4.72
CA LEU A 275 8.88 -24.97 4.09
C LEU A 275 8.79 -23.59 3.41
N HIS A 276 9.35 -22.56 4.04
CA HIS A 276 9.25 -21.18 3.56
C HIS A 276 10.28 -20.91 2.46
N SER A 277 9.83 -20.40 1.32
CA SER A 277 10.74 -19.93 0.28
C SER A 277 11.41 -18.61 0.70
N HIS A 278 12.73 -18.54 0.60
CA HIS A 278 13.49 -17.31 0.88
C HIS A 278 13.40 -16.36 -0.32
N VAL A 279 12.31 -15.63 -0.41
CA VAL A 279 11.99 -14.71 -1.52
C VAL A 279 11.39 -13.42 -0.99
N ALA A 280 11.91 -12.29 -1.47
CA ALA A 280 11.43 -10.95 -1.12
C ALA A 280 10.12 -10.59 -1.83
N ASN A 281 9.11 -11.44 -1.73
CA ASN A 281 7.75 -11.20 -2.24
C ASN A 281 6.73 -11.38 -1.10
N ILE A 282 5.46 -11.13 -1.39
CA ILE A 282 4.33 -11.34 -0.49
C ILE A 282 3.11 -11.83 -1.27
N GLY A 283 2.15 -12.42 -0.59
CA GLY A 283 0.85 -12.75 -1.18
C GLY A 283 0.86 -13.91 -2.15
N ASP A 284 1.91 -14.72 -2.12
CA ASP A 284 1.99 -15.99 -2.85
C ASP A 284 1.25 -17.10 -2.06
N VAL A 285 0.68 -18.07 -2.75
CA VAL A 285 0.10 -19.28 -2.13
C VAL A 285 1.13 -20.04 -1.31
N ARG A 286 2.42 -19.94 -1.64
CA ARG A 286 3.53 -20.46 -0.85
C ARG A 286 3.85 -19.52 0.31
N SER A 287 4.26 -20.09 1.43
CA SER A 287 4.83 -19.30 2.53
C SER A 287 6.21 -18.78 2.15
N LEU A 288 6.41 -17.47 2.33
CA LEU A 288 7.66 -16.79 2.03
C LEU A 288 8.28 -16.18 3.28
N VAL A 289 9.59 -16.08 3.30
CA VAL A 289 10.35 -15.49 4.41
C VAL A 289 11.47 -14.62 3.91
N ILE A 290 11.74 -13.55 4.61
CA ILE A 290 12.98 -12.76 4.47
C ILE A 290 13.50 -12.32 5.84
N HIS A 291 14.81 -12.06 5.89
CA HIS A 291 15.47 -11.28 6.94
C HIS A 291 15.80 -9.89 6.34
N PRO A 292 14.96 -8.85 6.57
CA PRO A 292 15.10 -7.56 5.89
C PRO A 292 16.47 -6.92 6.02
N ALA A 293 17.11 -7.02 7.20
CA ALA A 293 18.40 -6.43 7.45
C ALA A 293 19.56 -7.01 6.59
N SER A 294 19.42 -8.25 6.08
CA SER A 294 20.40 -8.88 5.19
C SER A 294 19.98 -8.92 3.73
N THR A 295 18.73 -8.52 3.41
CA THR A 295 18.17 -8.60 2.05
C THR A 295 17.69 -7.23 1.57
N THR A 296 16.41 -6.91 1.76
CA THR A 296 15.73 -5.72 1.19
C THR A 296 16.27 -4.38 1.75
N HIS A 297 16.87 -4.37 2.94
CA HIS A 297 17.40 -3.19 3.61
C HIS A 297 18.92 -3.29 3.88
N SER A 298 19.60 -4.19 3.17
CA SER A 298 21.04 -4.44 3.37
C SER A 298 21.93 -3.23 3.03
N GLN A 299 21.45 -2.36 2.13
CA GLN A 299 22.19 -1.16 1.70
C GLN A 299 22.05 0.03 2.67
N LEU A 300 21.08 -0.01 3.58
CA LEU A 300 20.87 1.04 4.57
C LEU A 300 21.84 0.92 5.73
N THR A 301 22.25 2.06 6.29
CA THR A 301 22.96 2.12 7.56
C THR A 301 22.09 1.58 8.70
N GLU A 302 22.69 1.27 9.85
CA GLU A 302 21.94 0.78 11.00
C GLU A 302 20.89 1.81 11.49
N ALA A 303 21.26 3.09 11.52
CA ALA A 303 20.35 4.17 11.91
C ALA A 303 19.15 4.28 10.95
N GLU A 304 19.38 4.21 9.65
CA GLU A 304 18.30 4.23 8.63
C GLU A 304 17.40 2.99 8.72
N ARG A 305 17.97 1.81 9.00
CA ARG A 305 17.18 0.60 9.23
C ARG A 305 16.27 0.75 10.45
N LEU A 306 16.81 1.20 11.58
CA LEU A 306 16.03 1.39 12.80
C LEU A 306 14.92 2.42 12.61
N SER A 307 15.18 3.52 11.93
CA SER A 307 14.17 4.55 11.62
C SER A 307 13.05 4.01 10.72
N SER A 308 13.37 3.06 9.83
CA SER A 308 12.37 2.37 9.00
C SER A 308 11.68 1.19 9.71
N GLY A 309 11.98 0.94 11.00
CA GLY A 309 11.41 -0.15 11.79
C GLY A 309 12.05 -1.51 11.54
N VAL A 310 13.20 -1.54 10.88
CA VAL A 310 13.94 -2.79 10.60
C VAL A 310 15.01 -3.01 11.65
N HIS A 311 14.65 -3.70 12.73
CA HIS A 311 15.58 -4.14 13.77
C HIS A 311 16.52 -5.25 13.24
N PRO A 312 17.72 -5.41 13.85
CA PRO A 312 18.70 -6.39 13.37
C PRO A 312 18.17 -7.83 13.31
N GLY A 313 17.33 -8.24 14.26
CA GLY A 313 16.75 -9.59 14.33
C GLY A 313 15.38 -9.73 13.64
N LEU A 314 14.96 -8.72 12.87
CA LEU A 314 13.63 -8.74 12.25
C LEU A 314 13.52 -9.80 11.16
N VAL A 315 12.53 -10.67 11.30
CA VAL A 315 12.11 -11.63 10.28
C VAL A 315 10.71 -11.26 9.82
N ARG A 316 10.46 -11.31 8.51
CA ARG A 316 9.13 -11.12 7.93
C ARG A 316 8.67 -12.39 7.25
N LEU A 317 7.50 -12.88 7.64
CA LEU A 317 6.79 -13.96 6.98
C LEU A 317 5.67 -13.38 6.09
N SER A 318 5.47 -13.95 4.92
CA SER A 318 4.22 -13.90 4.18
C SER A 318 3.63 -15.29 4.23
N VAL A 319 2.65 -15.50 5.10
CA VAL A 319 2.11 -16.83 5.39
C VAL A 319 1.23 -17.28 4.25
N GLY A 320 1.53 -18.46 3.69
CA GLY A 320 0.81 -19.10 2.58
C GLY A 320 -0.38 -19.96 3.01
N LEU A 321 -0.79 -20.86 2.11
CA LEU A 321 -1.92 -21.78 2.28
C LEU A 321 -1.53 -23.03 3.07
#